data_cf5d395fd8952872c8cbc741b73dd91d
#
_entry.id   cf5d395fd8952872c8cbc741b73dd91d
#
_cell.length_a   1.000
_cell.length_b   1.000
_cell.length_c   1.000
_cell.angle_alpha   90.00
_cell.angle_beta   90.00
_cell.angle_gamma   90.00
#
_symmetry.space_group_name_H-M   'P 1'
#
loop_
_entity.id
_entity.type
_entity.pdbx_description
1 polymer ?
#
loop_
_entity_poly.entity_id
_entity_poly.type
_entity_poly.pdbx_seq_one_letter_code
_entity_poly.pdbx_strand_id
1 'polypeptide(L)'
;MEICKKIDKKIIKWEISKSLSSIIVNRPENIKYISAPKRPNDLPCDIKKVKIKGEAWTIFVGILHNKPYEVFGGLSKYVDIPNKYKRGKIAKNGKVDGICTYNLVVGEGEDEMTIRNIANVFDNANFGAFTRTLSLSLRHGVDPQYVVEQLQKDKDSDITSFSKVMARVLKSYIEDGTKSSDKTCSECGKEDSLIYESGCVRCLSCGFSKCS
;
A
#
# COMPACT_ATOMS: atom_id res chain seq x y z
N MET A 1 -7.00 -40.11 -26.88
CA MET A 1 -7.25 -40.99 -25.71
C MET A 1 -5.89 -41.48 -25.25
N GLU A 2 -5.22 -40.79 -24.35
CA GLU A 2 -3.94 -41.19 -23.81
C GLU A 2 -4.15 -42.27 -22.73
N ILE A 3 -3.53 -43.44 -22.95
CA ILE A 3 -3.63 -44.57 -22.04
C ILE A 3 -2.67 -44.33 -20.88
N CYS A 4 -3.18 -44.00 -19.71
CA CYS A 4 -2.39 -43.98 -18.47
C CYS A 4 -1.84 -45.41 -18.20
N LYS A 5 -0.54 -45.60 -18.36
CA LYS A 5 0.12 -46.85 -17.98
C LYS A 5 0.25 -46.92 -16.47
N LYS A 6 -0.35 -47.95 -15.87
CA LYS A 6 -0.23 -48.24 -14.44
C LYS A 6 1.18 -48.71 -14.12
N ILE A 7 1.82 -48.11 -13.13
CA ILE A 7 3.15 -48.55 -12.68
C ILE A 7 2.97 -49.59 -11.58
N ASP A 8 3.26 -50.83 -11.87
CA ASP A 8 3.12 -51.98 -10.94
C ASP A 8 4.39 -52.28 -10.13
N LYS A 9 5.44 -51.45 -10.25
CA LYS A 9 6.71 -51.64 -9.54
C LYS A 9 6.85 -50.67 -8.37
N LYS A 10 7.26 -51.18 -7.20
CA LYS A 10 7.55 -50.39 -6.01
C LYS A 10 8.76 -49.49 -6.27
N ILE A 11 8.61 -48.17 -6.05
CA ILE A 11 9.71 -47.21 -6.13
C ILE A 11 10.66 -47.48 -4.94
N ILE A 12 11.88 -47.91 -5.20
CA ILE A 12 12.88 -48.26 -4.18
C ILE A 12 13.82 -47.08 -3.90
N LYS A 13 14.05 -46.23 -4.89
CA LYS A 13 14.90 -45.05 -4.79
C LYS A 13 14.43 -43.98 -5.78
N TRP A 14 14.46 -42.73 -5.39
CA TRP A 14 14.25 -41.61 -6.29
C TRP A 14 15.36 -40.57 -6.08
N GLU A 15 15.84 -39.98 -7.15
CA GLU A 15 16.81 -38.92 -7.15
C GLU A 15 16.26 -37.77 -8.00
N ILE A 16 16.35 -36.55 -7.46
CA ILE A 16 16.01 -35.35 -8.24
C ILE A 16 17.20 -35.12 -9.18
N SER A 17 17.03 -35.39 -10.47
CA SER A 17 18.07 -35.05 -11.43
C SER A 17 18.31 -33.56 -11.46
N LYS A 18 19.58 -33.12 -11.49
CA LYS A 18 19.97 -31.71 -11.59
C LYS A 18 19.43 -31.00 -12.84
N SER A 19 18.86 -31.77 -13.80
CA SER A 19 18.23 -31.20 -15.00
C SER A 19 16.89 -30.52 -14.74
N LEU A 20 16.22 -30.74 -13.60
CA LEU A 20 15.02 -29.97 -13.22
C LEU A 20 15.37 -28.56 -12.79
N SER A 21 16.60 -28.27 -12.34
CA SER A 21 17.05 -26.92 -12.06
C SER A 21 17.18 -26.06 -13.32
N SER A 22 17.34 -26.66 -14.50
CA SER A 22 17.42 -25.94 -15.79
C SER A 22 16.05 -25.60 -16.37
N ILE A 23 14.98 -26.25 -15.96
CA ILE A 23 13.61 -25.95 -16.45
C ILE A 23 13.00 -24.76 -15.69
N ILE A 24 13.49 -24.46 -14.48
CA ILE A 24 13.01 -23.32 -13.68
C ILE A 24 13.68 -21.99 -14.10
N VAL A 25 14.64 -22.00 -15.01
CA VAL A 25 15.58 -20.89 -15.24
C VAL A 25 15.29 -20.05 -16.49
N ASN A 26 14.14 -20.14 -17.12
CA ASN A 26 13.75 -19.10 -18.08
C ASN A 26 12.91 -18.01 -17.40
N ARG A 27 13.31 -17.57 -16.19
CA ARG A 27 12.86 -16.29 -15.65
C ARG A 27 13.61 -15.19 -16.41
N PRO A 28 12.92 -14.23 -17.02
CA PRO A 28 13.61 -13.13 -17.66
C PRO A 28 14.57 -12.49 -16.64
N GLU A 29 15.83 -12.35 -16.99
CA GLU A 29 16.91 -11.89 -16.11
C GLU A 29 16.63 -10.51 -15.48
N ASN A 30 15.68 -9.77 -16.03
CA ASN A 30 15.30 -8.42 -15.60
C ASN A 30 14.15 -8.36 -14.60
N ILE A 31 13.51 -9.48 -14.25
CA ILE A 31 12.42 -9.49 -13.24
C ILE A 31 13.02 -9.78 -11.86
N LYS A 32 13.11 -8.74 -11.05
CA LYS A 32 13.47 -8.89 -9.63
C LYS A 32 12.24 -9.34 -8.83
N TYR A 33 12.28 -10.56 -8.32
CA TYR A 33 11.26 -11.04 -7.38
C TYR A 33 11.63 -10.59 -5.97
N ILE A 34 10.88 -9.63 -5.42
CA ILE A 34 11.09 -9.14 -4.07
C ILE A 34 10.11 -9.89 -3.16
N SER A 35 10.64 -10.63 -2.19
CA SER A 35 9.81 -11.20 -1.13
C SER A 35 9.45 -10.11 -0.13
N ALA A 36 8.18 -10.07 0.30
CA ALA A 36 7.76 -9.13 1.32
C ALA A 36 8.53 -9.39 2.63
N PRO A 37 9.08 -8.36 3.30
CA PRO A 37 9.68 -8.51 4.61
C PRO A 37 8.63 -9.00 5.61
N LYS A 38 9.06 -9.78 6.60
CA LYS A 38 8.16 -10.31 7.62
C LYS A 38 7.58 -9.17 8.44
N ARG A 39 6.24 -9.10 8.48
CA ARG A 39 5.54 -8.12 9.32
C ARG A 39 5.77 -8.42 10.81
N PRO A 40 6.22 -7.45 11.61
CA PRO A 40 6.22 -7.58 13.06
C PRO A 40 4.79 -7.63 13.61
N ASN A 41 4.61 -8.07 14.86
CA ASN A 41 3.28 -8.06 15.49
C ASN A 41 2.73 -6.65 15.59
N ASP A 42 3.54 -5.72 16.06
CA ASP A 42 3.23 -4.30 16.19
C ASP A 42 3.95 -3.51 15.11
N LEU A 43 3.22 -2.64 14.45
CA LEU A 43 3.74 -1.79 13.38
C LEU A 43 3.42 -0.33 13.66
N PRO A 44 4.42 0.57 13.70
CA PRO A 44 4.16 2.01 13.79
C PRO A 44 3.19 2.45 12.70
N CYS A 45 2.31 3.37 13.02
CA CYS A 45 1.23 3.80 12.14
C CYS A 45 1.08 5.31 12.13
N ASP A 46 1.03 5.89 10.94
CA ASP A 46 0.55 7.25 10.73
C ASP A 46 -0.97 7.27 10.54
N ILE A 47 -1.63 8.22 11.18
CA ILE A 47 -3.08 8.46 11.07
C ILE A 47 -3.28 9.71 10.23
N LYS A 48 -3.79 9.53 9.02
CA LYS A 48 -4.05 10.61 8.07
C LYS A 48 -5.55 10.86 7.98
N LYS A 49 -5.96 12.11 8.23
CA LYS A 49 -7.34 12.56 8.07
C LYS A 49 -7.40 13.49 6.87
N VAL A 50 -8.26 13.16 5.92
CA VAL A 50 -8.44 13.91 4.67
C VAL A 50 -9.91 14.27 4.53
N LYS A 51 -10.20 15.53 4.18
CA LYS A 51 -11.55 15.98 3.87
C LYS A 51 -11.64 16.33 2.38
N ILE A 52 -12.58 15.70 1.67
CA ILE A 52 -12.79 15.93 0.25
C ILE A 52 -14.29 16.13 0.02
N LYS A 53 -14.70 17.24 -0.61
CA LYS A 53 -16.10 17.59 -0.91
C LYS A 53 -17.07 17.37 0.27
N GLY A 54 -16.64 17.71 1.48
CA GLY A 54 -17.47 17.56 2.67
C GLY A 54 -17.37 16.21 3.37
N GLU A 55 -16.91 15.15 2.70
CA GLU A 55 -16.68 13.85 3.30
C GLU A 55 -15.32 13.78 4.00
N ALA A 56 -15.31 13.26 5.22
CA ALA A 56 -14.10 13.03 6.00
C ALA A 56 -13.67 11.57 5.91
N TRP A 57 -12.38 11.39 5.64
CA TRP A 57 -11.72 10.09 5.48
C TRP A 57 -10.63 9.91 6.52
N THR A 58 -10.52 8.71 7.05
CA THR A 58 -9.44 8.33 7.97
C THR A 58 -8.67 7.18 7.38
N ILE A 59 -7.36 7.36 7.21
CA ILE A 59 -6.44 6.38 6.64
C ILE A 59 -5.35 6.07 7.65
N PHE A 60 -5.09 4.80 7.84
CA PHE A 60 -4.01 4.26 8.67
C PHE A 60 -2.92 3.73 7.75
N VAL A 61 -1.72 4.26 7.88
CA VAL A 61 -0.55 3.82 7.10
C VAL A 61 0.45 3.18 8.05
N GLY A 62 0.57 1.87 8.00
CA GLY A 62 1.56 1.13 8.76
C GLY A 62 2.94 1.28 8.13
N ILE A 63 3.94 1.61 8.93
CA ILE A 63 5.30 1.96 8.50
C ILE A 63 6.28 0.86 8.91
N LEU A 64 7.06 0.35 7.96
CA LEU A 64 8.16 -0.57 8.20
C LEU A 64 9.43 -0.03 7.53
N HIS A 65 10.54 0.09 8.30
CA HIS A 65 11.81 0.64 7.84
C HIS A 65 11.65 2.01 7.14
N ASN A 66 10.85 2.90 7.74
CA ASN A 66 10.51 4.24 7.23
C ASN A 66 9.76 4.27 5.90
N LYS A 67 9.22 3.13 5.44
CA LYS A 67 8.43 3.04 4.21
C LYS A 67 7.00 2.58 4.50
N PRO A 68 6.00 3.03 3.73
CA PRO A 68 4.65 2.52 3.86
C PRO A 68 4.63 1.02 3.54
N TYR A 69 4.04 0.24 4.43
CA TYR A 69 4.00 -1.22 4.35
C TYR A 69 2.58 -1.75 4.19
N GLU A 70 1.63 -1.14 4.88
CA GLU A 70 0.22 -1.51 4.80
C GLU A 70 -0.67 -0.29 5.00
N VAL A 71 -1.86 -0.36 4.42
CA VAL A 71 -2.85 0.72 4.53
C VAL A 71 -4.22 0.13 4.90
N PHE A 72 -4.95 0.87 5.73
CA PHE A 72 -6.35 0.64 6.06
C PHE A 72 -7.08 1.97 5.99
N GLY A 73 -8.36 1.97 5.72
CA GLY A 73 -9.07 3.24 5.73
C GLY A 73 -10.47 3.19 5.16
N GLY A 74 -11.17 4.30 5.37
CA GLY A 74 -12.54 4.52 4.94
C GLY A 74 -13.08 5.83 5.48
N LEU A 75 -14.41 5.97 5.48
CA LEU A 75 -15.09 7.15 5.98
C LEU A 75 -14.89 7.32 7.48
N SER A 76 -14.53 8.54 7.91
CA SER A 76 -14.22 8.86 9.32
C SER A 76 -15.39 8.62 10.27
N LYS A 77 -16.62 8.62 9.78
CA LYS A 77 -17.82 8.38 10.61
C LYS A 77 -17.85 7.00 11.31
N TYR A 78 -17.05 6.04 10.81
CA TYR A 78 -16.97 4.70 11.41
C TYR A 78 -15.90 4.59 12.49
N VAL A 79 -15.03 5.60 12.64
CA VAL A 79 -13.94 5.59 13.61
C VAL A 79 -13.85 6.94 14.31
N ASP A 80 -14.03 6.95 15.62
CA ASP A 80 -13.88 8.16 16.43
C ASP A 80 -12.47 8.21 17.02
N ILE A 81 -11.59 8.96 16.35
CA ILE A 81 -10.22 9.19 16.81
C ILE A 81 -10.03 10.69 16.99
N PRO A 82 -9.73 11.15 18.22
CA PRO A 82 -9.43 12.56 18.46
C PRO A 82 -8.31 13.07 17.56
N ASN A 83 -8.42 14.34 17.12
CA ASN A 83 -7.47 14.96 16.19
C ASN A 83 -6.05 15.12 16.75
N LYS A 84 -5.89 15.00 18.08
CA LYS A 84 -4.59 15.01 18.74
C LYS A 84 -3.71 13.84 18.32
N TYR A 85 -4.31 12.69 17.99
CA TYR A 85 -3.57 11.49 17.60
C TYR A 85 -3.26 11.50 16.10
N LYS A 86 -1.98 11.73 15.76
CA LYS A 86 -1.44 11.67 14.40
C LYS A 86 -0.68 10.38 14.13
N ARG A 87 -0.31 9.68 15.18
CA ARG A 87 0.42 8.41 15.16
C ARG A 87 -0.18 7.41 16.12
N GLY A 88 0.07 6.16 15.84
CA GLY A 88 -0.36 5.05 16.66
C GLY A 88 0.43 3.80 16.30
N LYS A 89 -0.13 2.65 16.64
CA LYS A 89 0.43 1.33 16.42
C LYS A 89 -0.63 0.39 15.89
N ILE A 90 -0.35 -0.34 14.81
CA ILE A 90 -1.22 -1.40 14.31
C ILE A 90 -0.75 -2.73 14.89
N ALA A 91 -1.49 -3.25 15.85
CA ALA A 91 -1.23 -4.54 16.49
C ALA A 91 -1.95 -5.67 15.75
N LYS A 92 -1.24 -6.76 15.44
CA LYS A 92 -1.85 -7.99 14.91
C LYS A 92 -2.49 -8.76 16.04
N ASN A 93 -3.80 -9.00 15.94
CA ASN A 93 -4.60 -9.60 17.01
C ASN A 93 -5.12 -11.00 16.64
N GLY A 94 -4.20 -11.91 16.26
CA GLY A 94 -4.58 -13.28 15.96
C GLY A 94 -5.38 -13.47 14.67
N LYS A 95 -6.16 -14.54 14.60
CA LYS A 95 -7.01 -14.89 13.46
C LYS A 95 -8.44 -15.16 13.92
N VAL A 96 -9.40 -14.69 13.16
CA VAL A 96 -10.81 -15.05 13.25
C VAL A 96 -11.20 -15.69 11.92
N ASP A 97 -11.74 -16.90 11.93
CA ASP A 97 -12.08 -17.70 10.74
C ASP A 97 -10.93 -17.79 9.71
N GLY A 98 -9.69 -17.96 10.22
CA GLY A 98 -8.49 -18.05 9.38
C GLY A 98 -7.96 -16.70 8.88
N ILE A 99 -8.67 -15.60 9.07
CA ILE A 99 -8.31 -14.25 8.62
C ILE A 99 -7.64 -13.48 9.77
N CYS A 100 -6.46 -12.89 9.48
CA CYS A 100 -5.77 -12.04 10.46
C CYS A 100 -6.59 -10.79 10.77
N THR A 101 -6.72 -10.48 12.07
CA THR A 101 -7.33 -9.24 12.54
C THR A 101 -6.27 -8.27 13.05
N TYR A 102 -6.57 -6.99 12.99
CA TYR A 102 -5.66 -5.91 13.35
C TYR A 102 -6.38 -4.87 14.19
N ASN A 103 -5.73 -4.40 15.23
CA ASN A 103 -6.22 -3.32 16.07
C ASN A 103 -5.32 -2.09 15.91
N LEU A 104 -5.91 -0.90 15.92
CA LEU A 104 -5.16 0.33 16.06
C LEU A 104 -5.13 0.73 17.53
N VAL A 105 -3.94 0.98 18.05
CA VAL A 105 -3.71 1.49 19.39
C VAL A 105 -3.14 2.90 19.27
N VAL A 106 -3.75 3.87 19.96
CA VAL A 106 -3.33 5.27 19.99
C VAL A 106 -3.28 5.76 21.43
N GLY A 107 -2.40 6.73 21.71
CA GLY A 107 -2.17 7.20 23.08
C GLY A 107 -1.25 6.28 23.88
N GLU A 108 -1.02 6.65 25.13
CA GLU A 108 -0.18 5.91 26.08
C GLU A 108 -0.81 6.01 27.49
N GLY A 109 -0.57 4.99 28.31
CA GLY A 109 -1.03 4.96 29.70
C GLY A 109 -2.56 5.09 29.83
N GLU A 110 -3.03 6.02 30.66
CA GLU A 110 -4.47 6.24 30.89
C GLU A 110 -5.22 6.79 29.67
N ASP A 111 -4.50 7.41 28.73
CA ASP A 111 -5.06 7.95 27.48
C ASP A 111 -5.04 6.92 26.33
N GLU A 112 -4.65 5.66 26.59
CA GLU A 112 -4.61 4.62 25.56
C GLU A 112 -6.02 4.25 25.09
N MET A 113 -6.21 4.28 23.77
CA MET A 113 -7.44 3.89 23.12
C MET A 113 -7.17 2.83 22.05
N THR A 114 -7.95 1.77 22.03
CA THR A 114 -7.86 0.70 21.05
C THR A 114 -9.08 0.64 20.14
N ILE A 115 -8.87 0.77 18.84
CA ILE A 115 -9.88 0.51 17.81
C ILE A 115 -9.69 -0.91 17.30
N ARG A 116 -10.70 -1.76 17.53
CA ARG A 116 -10.64 -3.17 17.18
C ARG A 116 -10.96 -3.41 15.70
N ASN A 117 -10.30 -4.40 15.12
CA ASN A 117 -10.57 -4.93 13.78
C ASN A 117 -10.64 -3.85 12.70
N ILE A 118 -9.59 -3.04 12.57
CA ILE A 118 -9.51 -1.92 11.62
C ILE A 118 -9.63 -2.35 10.13
N ALA A 119 -9.51 -3.64 9.84
CA ALA A 119 -9.73 -4.16 8.48
C ALA A 119 -11.23 -4.14 8.10
N ASN A 120 -12.13 -4.24 9.07
CA ASN A 120 -13.58 -4.33 8.84
C ASN A 120 -14.38 -3.17 9.45
N VAL A 121 -13.75 -2.33 10.29
CA VAL A 121 -14.44 -1.24 11.00
C VAL A 121 -15.13 -0.24 10.07
N PHE A 122 -14.66 -0.09 8.83
CA PHE A 122 -15.20 0.87 7.88
C PHE A 122 -16.47 0.40 7.13
N ASP A 123 -16.98 -0.78 7.46
CA ASP A 123 -18.22 -1.34 6.92
C ASP A 123 -18.36 -1.25 5.39
N ASN A 124 -17.25 -1.50 4.68
CA ASN A 124 -17.21 -1.51 3.22
C ASN A 124 -16.21 -2.56 2.71
N ALA A 125 -16.74 -3.67 2.21
CA ALA A 125 -15.93 -4.78 1.71
C ALA A 125 -15.01 -4.39 0.54
N ASN A 126 -15.44 -3.44 -0.32
CA ASN A 126 -14.63 -2.97 -1.45
C ASN A 126 -13.41 -2.19 -0.95
N PHE A 127 -13.57 -1.35 0.09
CA PHE A 127 -12.43 -0.66 0.70
C PHE A 127 -11.45 -1.65 1.32
N GLY A 128 -11.96 -2.68 1.98
CA GLY A 128 -11.13 -3.75 2.53
C GLY A 128 -10.34 -4.51 1.44
N ALA A 129 -10.97 -4.87 0.33
CA ALA A 129 -10.30 -5.53 -0.80
C ALA A 129 -9.24 -4.60 -1.44
N PHE A 130 -9.59 -3.36 -1.68
CA PHE A 130 -8.72 -2.35 -2.26
C PHE A 130 -7.48 -2.08 -1.39
N THR A 131 -7.65 -1.86 -0.09
CA THR A 131 -6.53 -1.61 0.83
C THR A 131 -5.62 -2.84 1.00
N ARG A 132 -6.17 -4.06 0.93
CA ARG A 132 -5.35 -5.29 0.91
C ARG A 132 -4.49 -5.37 -0.34
N THR A 133 -5.03 -5.04 -1.51
CA THR A 133 -4.27 -5.03 -2.78
C THR A 133 -3.17 -3.97 -2.76
N LEU A 134 -3.47 -2.75 -2.30
CA LEU A 134 -2.45 -1.71 -2.12
C LEU A 134 -1.37 -2.14 -1.12
N SER A 135 -1.77 -2.70 0.02
CA SER A 135 -0.82 -3.21 1.02
C SER A 135 0.07 -4.32 0.45
N LEU A 136 -0.46 -5.19 -0.42
CA LEU A 136 0.34 -6.21 -1.09
C LEU A 136 1.42 -5.57 -1.95
N SER A 137 1.08 -4.57 -2.77
CA SER A 137 2.03 -3.86 -3.61
C SER A 137 3.13 -3.18 -2.79
N LEU A 138 2.76 -2.46 -1.73
CA LEU A 138 3.71 -1.78 -0.85
C LEU A 138 4.66 -2.76 -0.14
N ARG A 139 4.14 -3.88 0.36
CA ARG A 139 4.94 -4.95 1.00
C ARG A 139 5.98 -5.55 0.08
N HIS A 140 5.66 -5.66 -1.20
CA HIS A 140 6.57 -6.19 -2.21
C HIS A 140 7.49 -5.11 -2.81
N GLY A 141 7.57 -3.94 -2.19
CA GLY A 141 8.54 -2.90 -2.52
C GLY A 141 8.18 -2.08 -3.75
N VAL A 142 6.91 -2.08 -4.17
CA VAL A 142 6.45 -1.13 -5.18
C VAL A 142 6.56 0.27 -4.57
N ASP A 143 7.30 1.16 -5.25
CA ASP A 143 7.46 2.54 -4.81
C ASP A 143 6.11 3.25 -4.77
N PRO A 144 5.81 4.04 -3.71
CA PRO A 144 4.58 4.82 -3.60
C PRO A 144 4.26 5.67 -4.82
N GLN A 145 5.28 6.17 -5.54
CA GLN A 145 5.11 6.92 -6.78
C GLN A 145 4.29 6.13 -7.80
N TYR A 146 4.67 4.89 -8.09
CA TYR A 146 3.97 4.07 -9.09
C TYR A 146 2.54 3.74 -8.67
N VAL A 147 2.33 3.50 -7.37
CA VAL A 147 0.98 3.30 -6.81
C VAL A 147 0.12 4.55 -7.03
N VAL A 148 0.63 5.72 -6.67
CA VAL A 148 -0.06 7.01 -6.83
C VAL A 148 -0.39 7.28 -8.30
N GLU A 149 0.55 7.05 -9.21
CA GLU A 149 0.34 7.21 -10.65
C GLU A 149 -0.81 6.34 -11.18
N GLN A 150 -0.89 5.08 -10.73
CA GLN A 150 -2.00 4.21 -11.14
C GLN A 150 -3.34 4.72 -10.58
N LEU A 151 -3.39 5.11 -9.31
CA LEU A 151 -4.60 5.63 -8.66
C LEU A 151 -5.12 6.94 -9.28
N GLN A 152 -4.24 7.70 -9.93
CA GLN A 152 -4.58 8.96 -10.59
C GLN A 152 -5.02 8.82 -12.06
N LYS A 153 -4.82 7.65 -12.69
CA LYS A 153 -5.22 7.43 -14.09
C LYS A 153 -6.72 7.43 -14.30
N ASP A 154 -7.49 7.12 -13.26
CA ASP A 154 -8.94 7.14 -13.31
C ASP A 154 -9.47 8.58 -13.32
N LYS A 155 -9.59 9.17 -14.51
CA LYS A 155 -10.00 10.55 -14.72
C LYS A 155 -11.51 10.76 -14.52
N ASP A 156 -12.30 9.74 -14.78
CA ASP A 156 -13.77 9.81 -14.74
C ASP A 156 -14.33 9.56 -13.33
N SER A 157 -13.48 9.12 -12.38
CA SER A 157 -13.92 8.91 -11.01
C SER A 157 -14.15 10.24 -10.29
N ASP A 158 -15.21 10.31 -9.51
CA ASP A 158 -15.49 11.45 -8.65
C ASP A 158 -14.27 11.73 -7.73
N ILE A 159 -14.00 13.02 -7.47
CA ILE A 159 -12.94 13.46 -6.56
C ILE A 159 -13.08 12.83 -5.16
N THR A 160 -14.30 12.47 -4.78
CA THR A 160 -14.61 11.78 -3.53
C THR A 160 -14.28 10.28 -3.56
N SER A 161 -13.78 9.75 -4.69
CA SER A 161 -13.45 8.33 -4.76
C SER A 161 -12.33 7.96 -3.79
N PHE A 162 -12.47 6.80 -3.15
CA PHE A 162 -11.50 6.29 -2.19
C PHE A 162 -10.08 6.15 -2.78
N SER A 163 -9.98 5.83 -4.07
CA SER A 163 -8.69 5.77 -4.79
C SER A 163 -7.96 7.13 -4.78
N LYS A 164 -8.67 8.23 -4.98
CA LYS A 164 -8.07 9.58 -4.94
C LYS A 164 -7.64 9.99 -3.52
N VAL A 165 -8.41 9.59 -2.51
CA VAL A 165 -8.01 9.77 -1.09
C VAL A 165 -6.70 9.03 -0.82
N MET A 166 -6.60 7.76 -1.25
CA MET A 166 -5.39 6.96 -1.10
C MET A 166 -4.20 7.56 -1.86
N ALA A 167 -4.41 8.01 -3.09
CA ALA A 167 -3.36 8.69 -3.85
C ALA A 167 -2.83 9.93 -3.12
N ARG A 168 -3.74 10.77 -2.57
CA ARG A 168 -3.36 11.95 -1.80
C ARG A 168 -2.55 11.59 -0.54
N VAL A 169 -2.96 10.56 0.18
CA VAL A 169 -2.24 10.10 1.38
C VAL A 169 -0.87 9.55 1.01
N LEU A 170 -0.81 8.65 0.01
CA LEU A 170 0.44 7.99 -0.38
C LEU A 170 1.46 8.93 -1.02
N LYS A 171 1.04 10.04 -1.63
CA LYS A 171 1.96 11.08 -2.11
C LYS A 171 2.91 11.59 -1.03
N SER A 172 2.47 11.67 0.23
CA SER A 172 3.31 12.14 1.33
C SER A 172 4.44 11.17 1.71
N TYR A 173 4.50 10.01 1.08
CA TYR A 173 5.56 8.99 1.28
C TYR A 173 6.46 8.82 0.06
N ILE A 174 6.27 9.62 -1.00
CA ILE A 174 7.21 9.70 -2.12
C ILE A 174 8.41 10.50 -1.66
N GLU A 175 9.62 9.98 -1.90
CA GLU A 175 10.86 10.64 -1.50
C GLU A 175 11.01 11.98 -2.23
N ASP A 176 11.41 13.02 -1.49
CA ASP A 176 11.66 14.34 -2.06
C ASP A 176 12.77 14.27 -3.12
N GLY A 177 12.59 15.02 -4.23
CA GLY A 177 13.48 14.97 -5.38
C GLY A 177 13.16 13.88 -6.41
N THR A 178 12.21 12.97 -6.12
CA THR A 178 11.77 11.97 -7.08
C THR A 178 11.15 12.66 -8.29
N LYS A 179 11.56 12.28 -9.52
CA LYS A 179 10.98 12.83 -10.75
C LYS A 179 9.50 12.47 -10.88
N SER A 180 8.68 13.44 -11.24
CA SER A 180 7.28 13.20 -11.59
C SER A 180 7.16 12.47 -12.92
N SER A 181 6.11 11.69 -13.12
CA SER A 181 5.75 11.11 -14.42
C SER A 181 5.26 12.14 -15.43
N ASP A 182 4.81 13.30 -14.98
CA ASP A 182 4.47 14.42 -15.84
C ASP A 182 5.76 14.97 -16.48
N LYS A 183 5.87 14.90 -17.81
CA LYS A 183 7.10 15.29 -18.51
C LYS A 183 7.29 16.80 -18.58
N THR A 184 6.21 17.57 -18.63
CA THR A 184 6.23 19.00 -18.95
C THR A 184 5.50 19.81 -17.90
N CYS A 185 6.11 20.89 -17.44
CA CYS A 185 5.46 21.84 -16.53
C CYS A 185 4.32 22.58 -17.23
N SER A 186 3.12 22.60 -16.63
CA SER A 186 1.95 23.27 -17.19
C SER A 186 2.10 24.81 -17.26
N GLU A 187 2.96 25.40 -16.42
CA GLU A 187 3.13 26.83 -16.33
C GLU A 187 4.22 27.36 -17.27
N CYS A 188 5.40 26.75 -17.25
CA CYS A 188 6.55 27.25 -18.03
C CYS A 188 6.92 26.40 -19.23
N GLY A 189 6.26 25.27 -19.47
CA GLY A 189 6.54 24.37 -20.59
C GLY A 189 7.87 23.63 -20.50
N LYS A 190 8.65 23.79 -19.43
CA LYS A 190 9.95 23.14 -19.29
C LYS A 190 9.78 21.64 -19.10
N GLU A 191 10.46 20.87 -19.94
CA GLU A 191 10.52 19.41 -19.83
C GLU A 191 11.43 18.96 -18.68
N ASP A 192 11.15 17.77 -18.12
CA ASP A 192 11.93 17.08 -17.07
C ASP A 192 12.25 17.94 -15.82
N SER A 193 11.45 18.96 -15.56
CA SER A 193 11.64 19.92 -14.46
C SER A 193 10.76 19.66 -13.23
N LEU A 194 9.90 18.64 -13.29
CA LEU A 194 8.92 18.34 -12.22
C LEU A 194 9.44 17.26 -11.28
N ILE A 195 9.46 17.59 -9.99
CA ILE A 195 9.85 16.67 -8.92
C ILE A 195 8.78 16.63 -7.83
N TYR A 196 8.78 15.54 -7.04
CA TYR A 196 8.04 15.51 -5.79
C TYR A 196 8.82 16.23 -4.69
N GLU A 197 8.13 17.07 -3.93
CA GLU A 197 8.63 17.75 -2.75
C GLU A 197 7.51 17.88 -1.72
N SER A 198 7.68 17.28 -0.54
CA SER A 198 6.71 17.28 0.56
C SER A 198 5.29 16.82 0.14
N GLY A 199 5.21 15.82 -0.74
CA GLY A 199 3.94 15.30 -1.27
C GLY A 199 3.26 16.15 -2.35
N CYS A 200 3.91 17.22 -2.81
CA CYS A 200 3.47 18.07 -3.94
C CYS A 200 4.38 17.86 -5.14
N VAL A 201 3.89 18.17 -6.34
CA VAL A 201 4.73 18.22 -7.55
C VAL A 201 5.19 19.67 -7.73
N ARG A 202 6.51 19.89 -7.78
CA ARG A 202 7.13 21.20 -7.92
C ARG A 202 7.98 21.28 -9.19
N CYS A 203 7.93 22.40 -9.87
CA CYS A 203 8.81 22.70 -10.99
C CYS A 203 10.11 23.37 -10.52
N LEU A 204 11.25 22.78 -10.85
CA LEU A 204 12.58 23.34 -10.53
C LEU A 204 12.91 24.60 -11.32
N SER A 205 12.27 24.82 -12.48
CA SER A 205 12.56 25.96 -13.36
C SER A 205 11.80 27.22 -12.98
N CYS A 206 10.50 27.13 -12.69
CA CYS A 206 9.67 28.31 -12.42
C CYS A 206 9.12 28.37 -10.99
N GLY A 207 9.36 27.36 -10.17
CA GLY A 207 8.87 27.29 -8.80
C GLY A 207 7.38 26.92 -8.67
N PHE A 208 6.67 26.70 -9.78
CA PHE A 208 5.28 26.26 -9.74
C PHE A 208 5.13 25.01 -8.86
N SER A 209 4.10 24.99 -8.02
CA SER A 209 3.82 23.83 -7.16
C SER A 209 2.34 23.46 -7.23
N LYS A 210 2.09 22.17 -7.44
CA LYS A 210 0.75 21.59 -7.48
C LYS A 210 0.62 20.54 -6.39
N CYS A 211 -0.11 20.89 -5.33
CA CYS A 211 -0.57 19.96 -4.31
C CYS A 211 -2.01 19.52 -4.63
N SER A 212 -2.32 18.25 -4.52
CA SER A 212 -3.68 17.71 -4.78
C SER A 212 -4.37 17.30 -3.49
#